data_c1a34f0fd1a5a75368649910c0566d1d
#
_entry.id   c1a34f0fd1a5a75368649910c0566d1d
#
_cell.length_a   1.000
_cell.length_b   1.000
_cell.length_c   1.000
_cell.angle_alpha   90.00
_cell.angle_beta   90.00
_cell.angle_gamma   90.00
#
_symmetry.space_group_name_H-M   'P 1'
#
loop_
_entity.id
_entity.type
_entity.pdbx_description
1 polymer ?
#
loop_
_entity_poly.entity_id
_entity_poly.type
_entity_poly.pdbx_seq_one_letter_code
_entity_poly.pdbx_strand_id
1 'polypeptide(L)'
;LEREFLMKNNKMIAMMLTMSMLAAAFAGCLGGDDEDDTPDWSISMASDVSADFVESAWDPIIPNLNAGDMCDAIISAMTKTDEREQVVDFTRAYYTSSQGVIGGSGAASISAVADLNAEGTTIGVQSGTTSDLYAQNNLGAATISAYDDFPSVIAALNNGDVHYAMGDAPVLSLEGTLMVTFSDENFGMAVQGDSSGELLGALNMAIGALVDSGEYDLIYGASFDGAVTLADDTTMDTATSYPVPTEGSDLTAVLESGSLRLCTDPFYPPFESYADDGSVVGFDADIAHDVVDD
;
A
#
# COMPACT_ATOMS: atom_id res chain seq x y z
N LEU A 1 26.03 0.09 -5.30
CA LEU A 1 27.20 -0.23 -4.43
C LEU A 1 27.20 0.60 -3.12
N GLU A 2 26.91 1.90 -3.15
CA GLU A 2 26.76 2.71 -1.92
C GLU A 2 25.47 2.38 -1.15
N ARG A 3 24.36 2.11 -1.83
CA ARG A 3 23.08 1.69 -1.24
C ARG A 3 23.20 0.36 -0.50
N GLU A 4 23.78 -0.67 -1.13
CA GLU A 4 24.02 -1.97 -0.48
C GLU A 4 24.95 -1.86 0.73
N PHE A 5 25.88 -0.91 0.73
CA PHE A 5 26.80 -0.70 1.85
C PHE A 5 26.10 0.00 3.04
N LEU A 6 25.19 0.93 2.80
CA LEU A 6 24.44 1.64 3.83
C LEU A 6 23.37 0.72 4.48
N MET A 7 22.61 -0.03 3.68
CA MET A 7 21.64 -1.00 4.19
C MET A 7 22.30 -2.09 5.03
N LYS A 8 23.47 -2.60 4.59
CA LYS A 8 24.21 -3.62 5.34
C LYS A 8 24.78 -3.11 6.67
N ASN A 9 25.11 -1.82 6.76
CA ASN A 9 25.60 -1.21 8.00
C ASN A 9 24.45 -0.91 8.99
N ASN A 10 23.27 -0.52 8.52
CA ASN A 10 22.10 -0.26 9.38
C ASN A 10 21.53 -1.57 9.94
N LYS A 11 21.41 -2.63 9.11
CA LYS A 11 21.04 -3.98 9.60
C LYS A 11 22.04 -4.50 10.66
N MET A 12 23.30 -4.17 10.55
CA MET A 12 24.32 -4.56 11.54
C MET A 12 24.23 -3.74 12.85
N ILE A 13 23.75 -2.51 12.81
CA ILE A 13 23.51 -1.66 13.99
C ILE A 13 22.23 -2.06 14.69
N ALA A 14 21.15 -2.35 13.97
CA ALA A 14 19.89 -2.89 14.50
C ALA A 14 20.13 -4.25 15.17
N MET A 15 20.86 -5.16 14.53
CA MET A 15 21.23 -6.47 15.09
C MET A 15 22.13 -6.37 16.34
N MET A 16 22.96 -5.33 16.48
CA MET A 16 23.76 -5.09 17.70
C MET A 16 22.93 -4.49 18.84
N LEU A 17 21.89 -3.71 18.55
CA LEU A 17 20.99 -3.14 19.56
C LEU A 17 20.04 -4.21 20.10
N THR A 18 19.51 -5.09 19.27
CA THR A 18 18.68 -6.21 19.70
C THR A 18 19.47 -7.24 20.53
N MET A 19 20.71 -7.54 20.18
CA MET A 19 21.59 -8.40 21.00
C MET A 19 21.93 -7.82 22.39
N SER A 20 21.97 -6.50 22.55
CA SER A 20 22.26 -5.89 23.86
C SER A 20 21.03 -5.87 24.78
N MET A 21 19.81 -5.89 24.26
CA MET A 21 18.58 -6.03 25.08
C MET A 21 18.32 -7.49 25.49
N LEU A 22 18.68 -8.46 24.65
CA LEU A 22 18.53 -9.89 24.98
C LEU A 22 19.43 -10.34 26.14
N ALA A 23 20.58 -9.69 26.33
CA ALA A 23 21.51 -10.03 27.43
C ALA A 23 20.99 -9.62 28.83
N ALA A 24 20.00 -8.73 28.92
CA ALA A 24 19.43 -8.29 30.20
C ALA A 24 18.28 -9.19 30.70
N ALA A 25 17.66 -9.99 29.83
CA ALA A 25 16.55 -10.86 30.18
C ALA A 25 16.96 -12.21 30.77
N PHE A 26 18.24 -12.62 30.62
CA PHE A 26 18.73 -13.93 31.11
C PHE A 26 19.17 -14.00 32.59
N ALA A 27 19.05 -12.91 33.36
CA ALA A 27 19.56 -12.86 34.74
C ALA A 27 18.52 -13.20 35.83
N GLY A 28 17.32 -13.66 35.51
CA GLY A 28 16.23 -13.69 36.48
C GLY A 28 15.29 -14.89 36.49
N CYS A 29 15.69 -16.10 36.12
CA CYS A 29 14.84 -17.28 36.33
C CYS A 29 15.66 -18.53 36.68
N LEU A 30 15.91 -18.70 37.97
CA LEU A 30 16.15 -20.00 38.58
C LEU A 30 15.13 -20.18 39.72
N GLY A 31 14.11 -21.03 39.45
CA GLY A 31 13.31 -21.63 40.50
C GLY A 31 11.80 -21.46 40.38
N GLY A 32 11.10 -22.52 40.03
CA GLY A 32 9.65 -22.70 40.24
C GLY A 32 9.05 -23.60 39.16
N ASP A 33 8.78 -24.87 39.54
CA ASP A 33 8.01 -25.82 38.74
C ASP A 33 6.53 -25.36 38.71
N ASP A 34 6.10 -24.79 37.58
CA ASP A 34 4.72 -24.76 37.14
C ASP A 34 4.78 -24.96 35.64
N GLU A 35 4.33 -26.12 35.16
CA GLU A 35 4.13 -26.39 33.73
C GLU A 35 3.00 -25.49 33.23
N ASP A 36 3.37 -24.27 32.80
CA ASP A 36 2.51 -23.41 31.99
C ASP A 36 2.73 -23.85 30.56
N ASP A 37 1.79 -24.63 30.01
CA ASP A 37 1.75 -25.10 28.63
C ASP A 37 1.42 -23.96 27.65
N THR A 38 1.70 -22.69 27.98
CA THR A 38 1.64 -21.62 27.00
C THR A 38 2.85 -21.76 26.08
N PRO A 39 2.65 -21.88 24.78
CA PRO A 39 3.77 -21.89 23.82
C PRO A 39 4.64 -20.65 24.04
N ASP A 40 5.93 -20.88 24.27
CA ASP A 40 6.90 -19.78 24.36
C ASP A 40 7.13 -19.19 22.96
N TRP A 41 6.25 -18.31 22.55
CA TRP A 41 6.35 -17.58 21.28
C TRP A 41 7.55 -16.62 21.25
N SER A 42 8.19 -16.37 22.38
CA SER A 42 9.32 -15.43 22.47
C SER A 42 10.58 -15.89 21.72
N ILE A 43 10.62 -17.14 21.25
CA ILE A 43 11.80 -17.72 20.53
C ILE A 43 11.52 -17.88 19.03
N SER A 44 10.26 -17.88 18.59
CA SER A 44 9.92 -18.12 17.17
C SER A 44 9.58 -16.83 16.38
N MET A 45 9.50 -15.69 17.02
CA MET A 45 9.18 -14.41 16.36
C MET A 45 10.36 -13.79 15.61
N ALA A 46 11.48 -14.48 15.45
CA ALA A 46 12.55 -14.17 14.52
C ALA A 46 12.44 -15.04 13.25
N SER A 47 11.25 -15.41 12.83
CA SER A 47 11.07 -16.02 11.51
C SER A 47 11.10 -14.90 10.48
N ASP A 48 12.04 -14.97 9.54
CA ASP A 48 12.08 -14.12 8.36
C ASP A 48 10.77 -14.32 7.59
N VAL A 49 9.77 -13.48 7.80
CA VAL A 49 8.56 -13.46 6.99
C VAL A 49 8.91 -12.78 5.67
N SER A 50 8.59 -13.41 4.54
CA SER A 50 8.78 -12.79 3.22
C SER A 50 7.52 -12.03 2.80
N ALA A 51 7.71 -10.94 2.04
CA ALA A 51 6.62 -10.31 1.29
C ALA A 51 6.50 -11.02 -0.06
N ASP A 52 5.41 -11.74 -0.28
CA ASP A 52 5.15 -12.50 -1.50
C ASP A 52 4.02 -11.84 -2.30
N PHE A 53 4.38 -11.20 -3.42
CA PHE A 53 3.41 -10.50 -4.25
C PHE A 53 2.62 -11.46 -5.13
N VAL A 54 1.29 -11.27 -5.13
CA VAL A 54 0.33 -12.02 -5.93
C VAL A 54 -0.38 -11.06 -6.87
N GLU A 55 -0.17 -11.23 -8.18
CA GLU A 55 -0.86 -10.40 -9.18
C GLU A 55 -2.37 -10.62 -9.10
N SER A 56 -3.08 -9.52 -9.02
CA SER A 56 -4.54 -9.47 -9.12
C SER A 56 -4.94 -8.24 -9.91
N ALA A 57 -5.78 -8.41 -10.92
CA ALA A 57 -6.40 -7.25 -11.55
C ALA A 57 -7.19 -6.43 -10.53
N TRP A 58 -7.36 -5.13 -10.79
CA TRP A 58 -7.96 -4.19 -9.86
C TRP A 58 -9.40 -4.55 -9.45
N ASP A 59 -10.28 -4.80 -10.40
CA ASP A 59 -11.71 -5.07 -10.12
C ASP A 59 -11.94 -6.23 -9.15
N PRO A 60 -11.28 -7.42 -9.29
CA PRO A 60 -11.46 -8.54 -8.36
C PRO A 60 -10.56 -8.48 -7.11
N ILE A 61 -9.70 -7.47 -6.90
CA ILE A 61 -8.67 -7.49 -5.85
C ILE A 61 -9.27 -7.60 -4.44
N ILE A 62 -10.32 -6.82 -4.11
CA ILE A 62 -11.02 -6.91 -2.83
C ILE A 62 -11.80 -8.23 -2.70
N PRO A 63 -12.58 -8.70 -3.69
CA PRO A 63 -13.14 -10.04 -3.70
C PRO A 63 -12.11 -11.16 -3.47
N ASN A 64 -10.92 -11.07 -4.10
CA ASN A 64 -9.85 -12.05 -3.94
C ASN A 64 -9.27 -12.05 -2.52
N LEU A 65 -9.07 -10.88 -1.90
CA LEU A 65 -8.70 -10.77 -0.50
C LEU A 65 -9.75 -11.43 0.40
N ASN A 66 -11.02 -11.09 0.22
CA ASN A 66 -12.11 -11.60 1.07
C ASN A 66 -12.39 -13.10 0.87
N ALA A 67 -11.95 -13.70 -0.23
CA ALA A 67 -11.99 -15.16 -0.41
C ALA A 67 -10.98 -15.89 0.50
N GLY A 68 -9.89 -15.21 0.92
CA GLY A 68 -8.92 -15.69 1.90
C GLY A 68 -7.93 -16.74 1.39
N ASP A 69 -8.04 -17.19 0.16
CA ASP A 69 -7.19 -18.23 -0.41
C ASP A 69 -6.05 -17.68 -1.30
N MET A 70 -6.17 -16.44 -1.76
CA MET A 70 -5.23 -15.83 -2.69
C MET A 70 -4.17 -14.98 -1.99
N CYS A 71 -4.56 -14.07 -1.13
CA CYS A 71 -3.66 -13.18 -0.40
C CYS A 71 -4.16 -12.87 1.00
N ASP A 72 -3.26 -12.39 1.85
CA ASP A 72 -3.50 -12.06 3.26
C ASP A 72 -3.78 -10.56 3.43
N ALA A 73 -3.22 -9.74 2.53
CA ALA A 73 -3.46 -8.31 2.47
C ALA A 73 -3.37 -7.79 1.03
N ILE A 74 -3.82 -6.56 0.81
CA ILE A 74 -3.64 -5.79 -0.43
C ILE A 74 -2.67 -4.65 -0.15
N ILE A 75 -1.69 -4.46 -1.04
CA ILE A 75 -0.92 -3.23 -1.18
C ILE A 75 -0.87 -2.90 -2.68
N SER A 76 -1.57 -1.84 -3.09
CA SER A 76 -1.75 -1.50 -4.51
C SER A 76 -2.29 -0.07 -4.65
N ALA A 77 -1.60 0.90 -4.08
CA ALA A 77 -2.00 2.32 -4.06
C ALA A 77 -3.50 2.51 -3.71
N MET A 78 -4.04 1.67 -2.82
CA MET A 78 -5.47 1.59 -2.58
C MET A 78 -5.96 2.69 -1.66
N THR A 79 -6.78 3.60 -2.20
CA THR A 79 -7.43 4.65 -1.40
C THR A 79 -8.37 4.06 -0.37
N LYS A 80 -8.23 4.52 0.88
CA LYS A 80 -9.17 4.28 1.97
C LYS A 80 -10.45 5.08 1.69
N THR A 81 -11.57 4.40 1.48
CA THR A 81 -12.88 5.05 1.30
C THR A 81 -13.91 4.39 2.21
N ASP A 82 -14.93 5.18 2.61
CA ASP A 82 -16.04 4.69 3.44
C ASP A 82 -16.75 3.47 2.82
N GLU A 83 -16.77 3.36 1.49
CA GLU A 83 -17.37 2.23 0.78
C GLU A 83 -16.50 0.97 0.91
N ARG A 84 -15.18 1.11 0.76
CA ARG A 84 -14.24 -0.01 0.89
C ARG A 84 -14.14 -0.48 2.33
N GLU A 85 -14.18 0.44 3.30
CA GLU A 85 -14.18 0.14 4.74
C GLU A 85 -15.43 -0.64 5.22
N GLN A 86 -16.46 -0.76 4.40
CA GLN A 86 -17.58 -1.65 4.71
C GLN A 86 -17.29 -3.13 4.46
N VAL A 87 -16.22 -3.44 3.75
CA VAL A 87 -15.92 -4.81 3.29
C VAL A 87 -14.47 -5.26 3.52
N VAL A 88 -13.58 -4.32 3.85
CA VAL A 88 -12.19 -4.57 4.26
C VAL A 88 -11.80 -3.64 5.39
N ASP A 89 -10.78 -4.01 6.17
CA ASP A 89 -10.18 -3.13 7.16
C ASP A 89 -8.86 -2.56 6.60
N PHE A 90 -8.62 -1.25 6.82
CA PHE A 90 -7.42 -0.58 6.35
C PHE A 90 -6.43 -0.31 7.48
N THR A 91 -5.16 -0.41 7.17
CA THR A 91 -4.09 0.12 8.02
C THR A 91 -4.16 1.65 8.11
N ARG A 92 -3.32 2.23 8.98
CA ARG A 92 -2.97 3.65 8.86
C ARG A 92 -2.48 3.94 7.44
N ALA A 93 -2.62 5.21 7.03
CA ALA A 93 -2.14 5.62 5.72
C ALA A 93 -0.61 5.45 5.63
N TYR A 94 -0.15 4.83 4.54
CA TYR A 94 1.27 4.79 4.20
C TYR A 94 1.64 5.79 3.10
N TYR A 95 0.65 6.41 2.43
CA TYR A 95 0.87 7.45 1.42
C TYR A 95 -0.32 8.42 1.38
N THR A 96 -0.06 9.69 1.09
CA THR A 96 -1.09 10.69 0.82
C THR A 96 -0.96 11.17 -0.62
N SER A 97 -1.99 10.94 -1.42
CA SER A 97 -2.10 11.29 -2.82
C SER A 97 -3.14 12.37 -3.07
N SER A 98 -3.29 12.75 -4.31
CA SER A 98 -4.44 13.46 -4.84
C SER A 98 -4.81 12.90 -6.18
N GLN A 99 -6.07 13.05 -6.59
CA GLN A 99 -6.49 12.76 -7.94
C GLN A 99 -6.00 13.85 -8.90
N GLY A 100 -5.72 13.47 -10.14
CA GLY A 100 -5.23 14.36 -11.17
C GLY A 100 -5.92 14.18 -12.51
N VAL A 101 -5.63 15.11 -13.41
CA VAL A 101 -6.06 15.06 -14.82
C VAL A 101 -4.89 15.43 -15.71
N ILE A 102 -4.66 14.62 -16.74
CA ILE A 102 -3.79 14.97 -17.89
C ILE A 102 -4.62 15.01 -19.17
N GLY A 103 -4.17 15.80 -20.14
CA GLY A 103 -4.84 15.94 -21.45
C GLY A 103 -4.04 15.31 -22.57
N GLY A 104 -4.74 14.65 -23.49
CA GLY A 104 -4.18 14.15 -24.73
C GLY A 104 -3.85 15.26 -25.73
N SER A 105 -3.34 14.86 -26.89
CA SER A 105 -2.98 15.81 -27.96
C SER A 105 -4.22 16.60 -28.43
N GLY A 106 -4.14 17.93 -28.31
CA GLY A 106 -5.24 18.83 -28.69
C GLY A 106 -6.35 18.99 -27.66
N ALA A 107 -6.22 18.41 -26.47
CA ALA A 107 -7.13 18.65 -25.36
C ALA A 107 -7.14 20.13 -24.98
N ALA A 108 -8.32 20.66 -24.66
CA ALA A 108 -8.45 22.03 -24.18
C ALA A 108 -7.84 22.17 -22.78
N SER A 109 -7.24 23.32 -22.49
CA SER A 109 -6.79 23.61 -21.13
C SER A 109 -7.97 23.73 -20.19
N ILE A 110 -7.85 23.13 -19.00
CA ILE A 110 -8.82 23.22 -17.92
C ILE A 110 -8.19 23.92 -16.71
N SER A 111 -8.98 24.54 -15.87
CA SER A 111 -8.55 25.21 -14.64
C SER A 111 -9.13 24.56 -13.38
N ALA A 112 -10.14 23.74 -13.54
CA ALA A 112 -10.76 22.94 -12.49
C ALA A 112 -11.28 21.62 -13.09
N VAL A 113 -11.36 20.58 -12.28
CA VAL A 113 -11.93 19.28 -12.71
C VAL A 113 -13.37 19.42 -13.22
N ALA A 114 -14.14 20.37 -12.68
CA ALA A 114 -15.50 20.67 -13.10
C ALA A 114 -15.61 21.15 -14.56
N ASP A 115 -14.53 21.69 -15.16
CA ASP A 115 -14.50 22.12 -16.55
C ASP A 115 -14.64 20.92 -17.52
N LEU A 116 -14.37 19.71 -17.04
CA LEU A 116 -14.56 18.46 -17.79
C LEU A 116 -16.02 18.07 -17.97
N ASN A 117 -16.93 18.63 -17.15
CA ASN A 117 -18.36 18.31 -17.20
C ASN A 117 -19.06 19.04 -18.38
N ALA A 118 -18.65 18.71 -19.60
CA ALA A 118 -19.14 19.34 -20.83
C ALA A 118 -19.47 18.28 -21.90
N GLU A 119 -20.52 18.55 -22.68
CA GLU A 119 -20.90 17.70 -23.81
C GLU A 119 -19.76 17.62 -24.83
N GLY A 120 -19.48 16.43 -25.32
CA GLY A 120 -18.37 16.15 -26.26
C GLY A 120 -17.01 15.94 -25.59
N THR A 121 -16.87 16.13 -24.27
CA THR A 121 -15.69 15.72 -23.52
C THR A 121 -15.70 14.21 -23.34
N THR A 122 -14.54 13.56 -23.58
CA THR A 122 -14.33 12.13 -23.31
C THR A 122 -13.20 11.96 -22.29
N ILE A 123 -13.43 11.12 -21.28
CA ILE A 123 -12.51 10.93 -20.16
C ILE A 123 -12.25 9.44 -19.99
N GLY A 124 -10.98 9.05 -19.99
CA GLY A 124 -10.54 7.69 -19.66
C GLY A 124 -10.24 7.56 -18.18
N VAL A 125 -10.70 6.46 -17.58
CA VAL A 125 -10.47 6.09 -16.18
C VAL A 125 -10.25 4.58 -16.09
N GLN A 126 -9.55 4.10 -15.06
CA GLN A 126 -9.57 2.67 -14.75
C GLN A 126 -10.85 2.34 -13.97
N SER A 127 -11.51 1.26 -14.36
CA SER A 127 -12.76 0.78 -13.76
C SER A 127 -12.64 0.58 -12.25
N GLY A 128 -13.67 0.96 -11.48
CA GLY A 128 -13.74 0.72 -10.03
C GLY A 128 -12.78 1.55 -9.18
N THR A 129 -12.04 2.49 -9.76
CA THR A 129 -11.18 3.42 -9.02
C THR A 129 -11.96 4.62 -8.47
N THR A 130 -11.34 5.38 -7.56
CA THR A 130 -11.91 6.63 -7.05
C THR A 130 -12.10 7.67 -8.16
N SER A 131 -11.20 7.70 -9.15
CA SER A 131 -11.35 8.50 -10.37
C SER A 131 -12.59 8.14 -11.18
N ASP A 132 -12.84 6.86 -11.39
CA ASP A 132 -14.03 6.38 -12.11
C ASP A 132 -15.31 6.78 -11.38
N LEU A 133 -15.38 6.49 -10.08
CA LEU A 133 -16.52 6.85 -9.24
C LEU A 133 -16.76 8.36 -9.21
N TYR A 134 -15.69 9.15 -9.08
CA TYR A 134 -15.79 10.61 -9.15
C TYR A 134 -16.35 11.09 -10.48
N ALA A 135 -15.79 10.59 -11.58
CA ALA A 135 -16.21 10.98 -12.94
C ALA A 135 -17.68 10.63 -13.19
N GLN A 136 -18.10 9.41 -12.84
CA GLN A 136 -19.51 8.98 -12.98
C GLN A 136 -20.48 9.83 -12.15
N ASN A 137 -20.09 10.21 -10.95
CA ASN A 137 -20.98 10.94 -10.03
C ASN A 137 -21.02 12.45 -10.31
N ASN A 138 -19.95 13.05 -10.87
CA ASN A 138 -19.81 14.49 -10.94
C ASN A 138 -19.73 15.05 -12.37
N LEU A 139 -19.40 14.23 -13.37
CA LEU A 139 -19.12 14.67 -14.74
C LEU A 139 -20.14 14.12 -15.76
N GLY A 140 -21.43 14.12 -15.39
CA GLY A 140 -22.50 13.48 -16.15
C GLY A 140 -22.77 14.07 -17.55
N ALA A 141 -22.19 15.22 -17.93
CA ALA A 141 -22.28 15.74 -19.29
C ALA A 141 -21.14 15.23 -20.19
N ALA A 142 -20.05 14.72 -19.60
CA ALA A 142 -18.96 14.07 -20.32
C ALA A 142 -19.29 12.59 -20.63
N THR A 143 -18.54 12.02 -21.56
CA THR A 143 -18.53 10.58 -21.79
C THR A 143 -17.39 9.97 -21.04
N ILE A 144 -17.69 9.06 -20.10
CA ILE A 144 -16.70 8.34 -19.33
C ILE A 144 -16.42 6.99 -19.99
N SER A 145 -15.15 6.71 -20.26
CA SER A 145 -14.67 5.44 -20.80
C SER A 145 -13.84 4.75 -19.74
N ALA A 146 -14.40 3.72 -19.13
CA ALA A 146 -13.72 2.90 -18.15
C ALA A 146 -12.95 1.75 -18.83
N TYR A 147 -11.73 1.50 -18.38
CA TYR A 147 -10.81 0.46 -18.87
C TYR A 147 -10.44 -0.47 -17.72
N ASP A 148 -10.12 -1.72 -18.04
CA ASP A 148 -9.81 -2.75 -17.05
C ASP A 148 -8.48 -2.48 -16.32
N ASP A 149 -7.52 -1.81 -16.98
CA ASP A 149 -6.20 -1.50 -16.44
C ASP A 149 -5.78 -0.06 -16.80
N PHE A 150 -4.84 0.49 -16.01
CA PHE A 150 -4.36 1.85 -16.20
C PHE A 150 -3.55 2.04 -17.50
N PRO A 151 -2.67 1.11 -17.94
CA PRO A 151 -2.02 1.21 -19.25
C PRO A 151 -2.99 1.39 -20.42
N SER A 152 -4.16 0.75 -20.37
CA SER A 152 -5.20 0.90 -21.38
C SER A 152 -5.81 2.31 -21.37
N VAL A 153 -5.94 2.96 -20.22
CA VAL A 153 -6.34 4.38 -20.11
C VAL A 153 -5.35 5.27 -20.85
N ILE A 154 -4.06 5.08 -20.58
CA ILE A 154 -2.97 5.85 -21.20
C ILE A 154 -2.88 5.58 -22.72
N ALA A 155 -3.05 4.34 -23.14
CA ALA A 155 -3.10 3.98 -24.55
C ALA A 155 -4.26 4.69 -25.27
N ALA A 156 -5.45 4.73 -24.67
CA ALA A 156 -6.61 5.44 -25.22
C ALA A 156 -6.38 6.95 -25.31
N LEU A 157 -5.74 7.56 -24.31
CA LEU A 157 -5.36 8.96 -24.31
C LEU A 157 -4.38 9.26 -25.46
N ASN A 158 -3.34 8.45 -25.62
CA ASN A 158 -2.31 8.62 -26.64
C ASN A 158 -2.83 8.40 -28.06
N ASN A 159 -3.81 7.51 -28.24
CA ASN A 159 -4.50 7.26 -29.51
C ASN A 159 -5.53 8.35 -29.86
N GLY A 160 -5.92 9.18 -28.90
CA GLY A 160 -6.98 10.18 -29.05
C GLY A 160 -8.40 9.60 -28.96
N ASP A 161 -8.57 8.42 -28.42
CA ASP A 161 -9.87 7.80 -28.15
C ASP A 161 -10.58 8.52 -27.00
N VAL A 162 -9.81 9.06 -26.05
CA VAL A 162 -10.26 9.96 -25.00
C VAL A 162 -9.48 11.29 -25.02
N HIS A 163 -10.13 12.37 -24.57
CA HIS A 163 -9.50 13.70 -24.51
C HIS A 163 -8.64 13.88 -23.27
N TYR A 164 -9.04 13.26 -22.15
CA TYR A 164 -8.40 13.38 -20.86
C TYR A 164 -8.30 11.99 -20.19
N ALA A 165 -7.28 11.83 -19.36
CA ALA A 165 -7.19 10.72 -18.42
C ALA A 165 -7.25 11.25 -16.99
N MET A 166 -7.95 10.52 -16.12
CA MET A 166 -8.01 10.76 -14.68
C MET A 166 -7.44 9.57 -13.93
N GLY A 167 -6.74 9.84 -12.85
CA GLY A 167 -6.09 8.87 -11.97
C GLY A 167 -5.32 9.58 -10.87
N ASP A 168 -4.51 8.85 -10.13
CA ASP A 168 -3.66 9.43 -9.11
C ASP A 168 -2.59 10.34 -9.71
N ALA A 169 -2.45 11.53 -9.14
CA ALA A 169 -1.56 12.56 -9.67
C ALA A 169 -0.09 12.10 -9.79
N PRO A 170 0.49 11.34 -8.84
CA PRO A 170 1.85 10.81 -8.99
C PRO A 170 2.03 9.93 -10.22
N VAL A 171 1.07 9.05 -10.49
CA VAL A 171 1.07 8.14 -11.64
C VAL A 171 0.91 8.91 -12.93
N LEU A 172 -0.09 9.77 -13.01
CA LEU A 172 -0.34 10.61 -14.19
C LEU A 172 0.84 11.53 -14.51
N SER A 173 1.60 11.99 -13.50
CA SER A 173 2.75 12.86 -13.71
C SER A 173 3.90 12.18 -14.47
N LEU A 174 3.96 10.87 -14.49
CA LEU A 174 4.90 10.09 -15.32
C LEU A 174 4.49 10.05 -16.79
N GLU A 175 3.18 10.16 -17.04
CA GLU A 175 2.59 10.03 -18.37
C GLU A 175 2.38 11.38 -19.08
N GLY A 176 2.30 12.47 -18.30
CA GLY A 176 2.05 13.79 -18.87
C GLY A 176 2.09 14.94 -17.88
N THR A 177 1.78 16.13 -18.37
CA THR A 177 1.69 17.31 -17.51
C THR A 177 0.32 17.36 -16.86
N LEU A 178 0.30 17.34 -15.52
CA LEU A 178 -0.93 17.56 -14.76
C LEU A 178 -1.54 18.91 -15.08
N MET A 179 -2.80 18.92 -15.46
CA MET A 179 -3.58 20.13 -15.70
C MET A 179 -4.21 20.67 -14.42
N VAL A 180 -4.78 19.77 -13.62
CA VAL A 180 -5.38 20.04 -12.32
C VAL A 180 -5.17 18.85 -11.41
N THR A 181 -5.16 19.12 -10.09
CA THR A 181 -5.30 18.11 -9.05
C THR A 181 -6.52 18.42 -8.20
N PHE A 182 -7.11 17.40 -7.63
CA PHE A 182 -8.32 17.51 -6.79
C PHE A 182 -8.42 16.29 -5.88
N SER A 183 -9.23 16.36 -4.82
CA SER A 183 -9.42 15.26 -3.87
C SER A 183 -8.10 14.78 -3.25
N ASP A 184 -7.97 14.95 -1.95
CA ASP A 184 -6.86 14.34 -1.21
C ASP A 184 -7.25 12.88 -0.90
N GLU A 185 -6.32 11.96 -1.09
CA GLU A 185 -6.53 10.53 -0.95
C GLU A 185 -5.44 9.90 -0.10
N ASN A 186 -5.84 9.05 0.84
CA ASN A 186 -4.92 8.31 1.68
C ASN A 186 -4.90 6.85 1.25
N PHE A 187 -3.71 6.31 0.95
CA PHE A 187 -3.54 4.90 0.65
C PHE A 187 -3.22 4.12 1.93
N GLY A 188 -3.85 2.97 2.07
CA GLY A 188 -3.61 2.03 3.16
C GLY A 188 -3.48 0.61 2.63
N MET A 189 -2.78 -0.25 3.35
CA MET A 189 -2.89 -1.68 3.13
C MET A 189 -4.28 -2.13 3.58
N ALA A 190 -4.92 -3.03 2.83
CA ALA A 190 -6.20 -3.59 3.21
C ALA A 190 -6.05 -5.04 3.67
N VAL A 191 -6.71 -5.40 4.76
CA VAL A 191 -6.85 -6.78 5.21
C VAL A 191 -8.31 -7.20 5.17
N GLN A 192 -8.58 -8.51 5.23
CA GLN A 192 -9.94 -9.03 5.20
C GLN A 192 -10.78 -8.42 6.33
N GLY A 193 -11.95 -7.87 5.99
CA GLY A 193 -12.90 -7.37 6.96
C GLY A 193 -13.42 -8.49 7.89
N ASP A 194 -13.76 -8.12 9.13
CA ASP A 194 -14.20 -9.07 10.16
C ASP A 194 -13.12 -10.12 10.54
N SER A 195 -11.84 -9.87 10.26
CA SER A 195 -10.71 -10.69 10.72
C SER A 195 -10.47 -10.54 12.23
N SER A 196 -9.47 -11.27 12.79
CA SER A 196 -9.10 -11.12 14.20
C SER A 196 -8.58 -9.73 14.57
N GLY A 197 -8.15 -8.96 13.55
CA GLY A 197 -7.52 -7.66 13.72
C GLY A 197 -6.05 -7.73 14.18
N GLU A 198 -5.50 -8.93 14.37
CA GLU A 198 -4.11 -9.10 14.80
C GLU A 198 -3.14 -8.76 13.65
N LEU A 199 -3.41 -9.23 12.43
CA LEU A 199 -2.61 -8.87 11.26
C LEU A 199 -2.69 -7.36 11.00
N LEU A 200 -3.88 -6.77 11.06
CA LEU A 200 -4.07 -5.33 10.94
C LEU A 200 -3.24 -4.55 11.98
N GLY A 201 -3.29 -4.99 13.24
CA GLY A 201 -2.53 -4.38 14.33
C GLY A 201 -1.02 -4.50 14.11
N ALA A 202 -0.53 -5.65 13.64
CA ALA A 202 0.89 -5.86 13.32
C ALA A 202 1.35 -4.94 12.18
N LEU A 203 0.59 -4.88 11.08
CA LEU A 203 0.90 -4.00 9.95
C LEU A 203 0.88 -2.51 10.34
N ASN A 204 -0.08 -2.09 11.18
CA ASN A 204 -0.11 -0.72 11.70
C ASN A 204 1.13 -0.37 12.51
N MET A 205 1.57 -1.29 13.38
CA MET A 205 2.77 -1.10 14.19
C MET A 205 4.02 -1.02 13.32
N ALA A 206 4.15 -1.91 12.33
CA ALA A 206 5.29 -1.95 11.43
C ALA A 206 5.38 -0.67 10.57
N ILE A 207 4.26 -0.21 9.98
CA ILE A 207 4.23 1.08 9.26
C ILE A 207 4.60 2.24 10.22
N GLY A 208 4.15 2.19 11.48
CA GLY A 208 4.53 3.18 12.49
C GLY A 208 6.03 3.18 12.77
N ALA A 209 6.60 2.00 12.98
CA ALA A 209 8.03 1.83 13.24
C ALA A 209 8.88 2.30 12.05
N LEU A 210 8.46 1.98 10.83
CA LEU A 210 9.09 2.43 9.59
C LEU A 210 9.14 3.96 9.50
N VAL A 211 8.06 4.64 9.86
CA VAL A 211 8.02 6.12 9.90
C VAL A 211 8.92 6.66 11.03
N ASP A 212 8.85 6.09 12.21
CA ASP A 212 9.59 6.56 13.40
C ASP A 212 11.10 6.33 13.27
N SER A 213 11.54 5.27 12.57
CA SER A 213 12.95 4.99 12.29
C SER A 213 13.57 5.96 11.28
N GLY A 214 12.75 6.60 10.44
CA GLY A 214 13.17 7.42 9.30
C GLY A 214 13.50 6.61 8.04
N GLU A 215 13.32 5.29 8.03
CA GLU A 215 13.47 4.45 6.84
C GLU A 215 12.41 4.81 5.78
N TYR A 216 11.18 5.13 6.23
CA TYR A 216 10.14 5.64 5.36
C TYR A 216 10.59 6.82 4.48
N ASP A 217 11.34 7.77 5.04
CA ASP A 217 11.85 8.95 4.29
C ASP A 217 12.81 8.53 3.18
N LEU A 218 13.56 7.45 3.38
CA LEU A 218 14.51 6.91 2.38
C LEU A 218 13.74 6.22 1.24
N ILE A 219 12.72 5.42 1.55
CA ILE A 219 11.85 4.77 0.57
C ILE A 219 11.11 5.82 -0.24
N TYR A 220 10.49 6.79 0.44
CA TYR A 220 9.79 7.89 -0.22
C TYR A 220 10.69 8.67 -1.17
N GLY A 221 11.86 9.10 -0.70
CA GLY A 221 12.82 9.87 -1.51
C GLY A 221 13.45 9.07 -2.67
N ALA A 222 13.28 7.75 -2.70
CA ALA A 222 13.71 6.91 -3.82
C ALA A 222 12.67 6.90 -4.95
N SER A 223 11.41 7.07 -4.63
CA SER A 223 10.27 6.95 -5.57
C SER A 223 9.67 8.30 -5.94
N PHE A 224 9.76 9.30 -5.07
CA PHE A 224 9.12 10.61 -5.25
C PHE A 224 10.08 11.76 -4.98
N ASP A 225 9.84 12.88 -5.67
CA ASP A 225 10.47 14.16 -5.39
C ASP A 225 9.64 14.94 -4.35
N GLY A 226 10.33 15.64 -3.45
CA GLY A 226 9.69 16.55 -2.50
C GLY A 226 9.74 16.09 -1.05
N ALA A 227 8.99 16.77 -0.19
CA ALA A 227 8.93 16.45 1.22
C ALA A 227 7.84 15.42 1.46
N VAL A 228 8.11 14.49 2.37
CA VAL A 228 7.11 13.54 2.87
C VAL A 228 5.89 14.30 3.41
N THR A 229 4.72 13.93 2.95
CA THR A 229 3.43 14.39 3.48
C THR A 229 2.57 13.16 3.74
N LEU A 230 2.66 12.62 4.97
CA LEU A 230 1.69 11.64 5.43
C LEU A 230 0.55 12.36 6.13
N ALA A 231 -0.68 11.90 5.89
CA ALA A 231 -1.80 12.30 6.70
C ALA A 231 -1.52 11.91 8.15
N ASP A 232 -1.75 12.85 9.06
CA ASP A 232 -1.71 12.57 10.50
C ASP A 232 -2.94 11.70 10.85
N ASP A 233 -2.82 10.39 10.61
CA ASP A 233 -3.85 9.40 10.90
C ASP A 233 -3.79 9.02 12.39
N THR A 234 -3.94 10.04 13.25
CA THR A 234 -3.91 9.89 14.71
C THR A 234 -5.08 9.07 15.27
N THR A 235 -6.03 8.67 14.43
CA THR A 235 -7.17 7.85 14.83
C THR A 235 -6.84 6.37 14.84
N MET A 236 -5.78 5.98 14.17
CA MET A 236 -5.33 4.60 14.06
C MET A 236 -4.13 4.38 14.96
N ASP A 237 -4.39 3.72 16.01
CA ASP A 237 -3.50 2.97 16.90
C ASP A 237 -2.86 3.71 18.07
N THR A 238 -3.46 3.44 19.22
CA THR A 238 -2.83 3.65 20.53
C THR A 238 -2.06 2.40 21.00
N ALA A 239 -1.89 1.39 20.15
CA ALA A 239 -1.15 0.18 20.50
C ALA A 239 0.32 0.54 20.73
N THR A 240 0.84 0.12 21.85
CA THR A 240 2.23 0.36 22.27
C THR A 240 3.11 -0.89 22.12
N SER A 241 2.54 -1.97 21.59
CA SER A 241 3.22 -3.25 21.37
C SER A 241 2.52 -4.04 20.27
N TYR A 242 3.30 -4.83 19.55
CA TYR A 242 2.74 -5.77 18.58
C TYR A 242 1.70 -6.68 19.23
N PRO A 243 0.63 -7.04 18.50
CA PRO A 243 -0.35 -7.99 18.99
C PRO A 243 0.31 -9.34 19.28
N VAL A 244 -0.20 -10.03 20.31
CA VAL A 244 0.26 -11.38 20.60
C VAL A 244 -0.54 -12.33 19.73
N PRO A 245 0.12 -13.12 18.85
CA PRO A 245 -0.58 -14.05 17.97
C PRO A 245 -1.41 -15.05 18.76
N THR A 246 -2.65 -15.25 18.35
CA THR A 246 -3.53 -16.28 18.95
C THR A 246 -3.75 -17.44 17.97
N GLU A 247 -3.97 -18.64 18.49
CA GLU A 247 -4.16 -19.84 17.67
C GLU A 247 -5.27 -19.66 16.64
N GLY A 248 -4.93 -19.82 15.36
CA GLY A 248 -5.88 -19.73 14.24
C GLY A 248 -6.19 -18.30 13.80
N SER A 249 -5.48 -17.28 14.32
CA SER A 249 -5.60 -15.92 13.80
C SER A 249 -4.93 -15.76 12.43
N ASP A 250 -5.28 -14.67 11.74
CA ASP A 250 -4.67 -14.24 10.48
C ASP A 250 -3.16 -14.00 10.65
N LEU A 251 -2.74 -13.32 11.72
CA LEU A 251 -1.34 -13.11 12.03
C LEU A 251 -0.60 -14.44 12.29
N THR A 252 -1.20 -15.36 13.05
CA THR A 252 -0.59 -16.68 13.27
C THR A 252 -0.40 -17.44 11.96
N ALA A 253 -1.37 -17.38 11.03
CA ALA A 253 -1.26 -18.03 9.75
C ALA A 253 -0.08 -17.49 8.90
N VAL A 254 0.13 -16.16 8.90
CA VAL A 254 1.28 -15.51 8.23
C VAL A 254 2.59 -15.95 8.87
N LEU A 255 2.71 -15.91 10.21
CA LEU A 255 3.91 -16.30 10.93
C LEU A 255 4.26 -17.78 10.73
N GLU A 256 3.26 -18.67 10.73
CA GLU A 256 3.46 -20.11 10.52
C GLU A 256 3.84 -20.44 9.08
N SER A 257 3.33 -19.69 8.09
CA SER A 257 3.69 -19.87 6.69
C SER A 257 5.08 -19.30 6.36
N GLY A 258 5.55 -18.31 7.13
CA GLY A 258 6.75 -17.54 6.83
C GLY A 258 6.60 -16.60 5.62
N SER A 259 5.36 -16.29 5.23
CA SER A 259 5.06 -15.47 4.05
C SER A 259 3.80 -14.62 4.29
N LEU A 260 3.90 -13.32 4.04
CA LEU A 260 2.77 -12.41 3.88
C LEU A 260 2.45 -12.31 2.38
N ARG A 261 1.34 -12.90 1.96
CA ARG A 261 0.89 -12.85 0.56
C ARG A 261 0.16 -11.55 0.32
N LEU A 262 0.62 -10.76 -0.65
CA LEU A 262 0.16 -9.41 -0.94
C LEU A 262 -0.43 -9.32 -2.33
N CYS A 263 -1.75 -9.12 -2.44
CA CYS A 263 -2.38 -8.82 -3.71
C CYS A 263 -2.00 -7.42 -4.18
N THR A 264 -1.64 -7.30 -5.46
CA THR A 264 -1.28 -6.04 -6.12
C THR A 264 -1.65 -6.08 -7.60
N ASP A 265 -1.96 -4.93 -8.20
CA ASP A 265 -2.13 -4.73 -9.66
C ASP A 265 -0.87 -4.04 -10.22
N PRO A 266 0.18 -4.81 -10.62
CA PRO A 266 1.54 -4.29 -10.82
C PRO A 266 1.72 -3.54 -12.15
N PHE A 267 0.77 -2.67 -12.51
CA PHE A 267 0.77 -1.82 -13.69
C PHE A 267 0.54 -0.34 -13.35
N TYR A 268 0.96 0.06 -12.14
CA TYR A 268 0.68 1.39 -11.59
C TYR A 268 1.93 2.10 -11.01
N PRO A 269 3.01 2.30 -11.83
CA PRO A 269 4.20 2.99 -11.37
C PRO A 269 3.89 4.45 -10.94
N PRO A 270 4.58 5.01 -9.93
CA PRO A 270 5.76 4.48 -9.26
C PRO A 270 5.47 3.58 -8.05
N PHE A 271 4.19 3.25 -7.80
CA PHE A 271 3.79 2.44 -6.64
C PHE A 271 4.15 0.96 -6.85
N GLU A 272 3.70 0.36 -7.94
CA GLU A 272 4.00 -1.02 -8.30
C GLU A 272 4.15 -1.24 -9.80
N SER A 273 5.16 -2.01 -10.17
CA SER A 273 5.41 -2.44 -11.55
C SER A 273 6.27 -3.69 -11.58
N TYR A 274 6.35 -4.33 -12.74
CA TYR A 274 7.28 -5.42 -12.93
C TYR A 274 8.68 -4.93 -13.32
N ALA A 275 9.71 -5.48 -12.67
CA ALA A 275 11.09 -5.38 -13.13
C ALA A 275 11.36 -6.38 -14.28
N ASP A 276 12.52 -6.25 -14.92
CA ASP A 276 12.93 -7.12 -16.04
C ASP A 276 13.00 -8.61 -15.67
N ASP A 277 13.22 -8.96 -14.41
CA ASP A 277 13.28 -10.32 -13.90
C ASP A 277 11.92 -10.88 -13.46
N GLY A 278 10.87 -10.05 -13.55
CA GLY A 278 9.50 -10.40 -13.20
C GLY A 278 9.15 -10.16 -11.73
N SER A 279 10.06 -9.62 -10.92
CA SER A 279 9.73 -9.21 -9.56
C SER A 279 8.87 -7.94 -9.56
N VAL A 280 8.01 -7.80 -8.53
CA VAL A 280 7.27 -6.56 -8.29
C VAL A 280 8.21 -5.57 -7.60
N VAL A 281 8.24 -4.34 -8.11
CA VAL A 281 9.07 -3.24 -7.61
C VAL A 281 8.28 -1.95 -7.56
N GLY A 282 8.74 -1.00 -6.77
CA GLY A 282 8.12 0.32 -6.61
C GLY A 282 7.90 0.65 -5.15
N PHE A 283 7.26 1.77 -4.89
CA PHE A 283 7.07 2.28 -3.54
C PHE A 283 6.32 1.30 -2.64
N ASP A 284 5.23 0.70 -3.14
CA ASP A 284 4.43 -0.27 -2.42
C ASP A 284 5.23 -1.55 -2.10
N ALA A 285 6.07 -1.98 -3.04
CA ALA A 285 6.95 -3.13 -2.84
C ALA A 285 8.02 -2.84 -1.78
N ASP A 286 8.64 -1.65 -1.82
CA ASP A 286 9.64 -1.25 -0.84
C ASP A 286 9.02 -1.15 0.57
N ILE A 287 7.82 -0.55 0.71
CA ILE A 287 7.07 -0.50 1.97
C ILE A 287 6.76 -1.92 2.47
N ALA A 288 6.27 -2.81 1.60
CA ALA A 288 5.90 -4.16 2.00
C ALA A 288 7.11 -4.98 2.50
N HIS A 289 8.26 -4.85 1.84
CA HIS A 289 9.48 -5.55 2.28
C HIS A 289 9.96 -5.06 3.65
N ASP A 290 9.92 -3.75 3.91
CA ASP A 290 10.36 -3.24 5.20
C ASP A 290 9.36 -3.51 6.32
N VAL A 291 8.04 -3.55 6.02
CA VAL A 291 6.99 -3.90 6.99
C VAL A 291 7.10 -5.34 7.48
N VAL A 292 7.59 -6.28 6.68
CA VAL A 292 7.77 -7.68 7.12
C VAL A 292 9.13 -7.92 7.79
N ASP A 293 10.09 -7.00 7.61
CA ASP A 293 11.43 -7.06 8.23
C ASP A 293 11.42 -6.50 9.69
N ASP A 294 10.38 -5.74 10.09
CA ASP A 294 10.18 -5.15 11.42
C ASP A 294 9.33 -6.06 12.34
#